data_90d5ff4d305104cef9b9d8ed54d9fe0b
#
_entry.id   90d5ff4d305104cef9b9d8ed54d9fe0b
#
_cell.length_a   1.000
_cell.length_b   1.000
_cell.length_c   1.000
_cell.angle_alpha   90.00
_cell.angle_beta   90.00
_cell.angle_gamma   90.00
#
_symmetry.space_group_name_H-M   'P 1'
#
loop_
_entity.id
_entity.type
_entity.pdbx_description
1 polymer ?
#
loop_
_entity_poly.entity_id
_entity_poly.type
_entity_poly.pdbx_seq_one_letter_code
_entity_poly.pdbx_strand_id
1 'polypeptide(L)'
;MKLPPCAATLVAAALLACLTGVSGMSAAQAADTRALPSVNMEATVKAAQIDPRRSDDSLTPGAKASVLLVEQALRDRHLLDAKWVDGYFGTTTVAAFAKFQRSLGFTGLAANGLPGEASLTRLGAGRFTVTHIIGPGARVSTGGAVIDTRTRNMLVEAKRLLGRDLVLLQGSYNRGGDPTSAGTHDGGGVVDISVEGMSSATRIAVVRALRRVGFAAWVRSPDQADWPWHIHAAAINDTDLSSQAQHQIGDYYLGLNGLAGRGPDDGPKVTIRTWEEYQRR
;
A
#
# COMPACT_ATOMS: atom_id res chain seq x y z
N MET A 1 42.01 42.43 53.69
CA MET A 1 43.26 43.27 53.98
C MET A 1 43.77 43.70 52.63
N LYS A 2 43.59 45.00 52.38
CA LYS A 2 44.37 45.91 51.54
C LYS A 2 44.84 45.48 50.12
N LEU A 3 44.27 46.16 49.15
CA LEU A 3 44.88 46.64 47.91
C LEU A 3 46.07 47.53 48.24
N PRO A 4 47.00 47.85 47.31
CA PRO A 4 46.79 48.83 46.26
C PRO A 4 47.74 48.68 45.02
N PRO A 5 47.95 49.77 44.24
CA PRO A 5 47.53 49.90 42.83
C PRO A 5 48.75 50.37 41.94
N CYS A 6 48.35 50.87 40.73
CA CYS A 6 49.13 51.71 39.80
C CYS A 6 50.08 51.02 38.81
N ALA A 7 50.27 51.46 37.62
CA ALA A 7 49.93 52.71 36.90
C ALA A 7 50.18 52.48 35.38
N ALA A 8 49.59 53.37 34.62
CA ALA A 8 49.63 53.50 33.17
C ALA A 8 51.01 53.79 32.57
N THR A 9 51.25 53.46 31.31
CA THR A 9 51.99 54.34 30.39
C THR A 9 51.53 54.06 28.93
N LEU A 10 51.08 55.14 28.32
CA LEU A 10 50.78 55.25 26.87
C LEU A 10 52.07 55.31 26.08
N VAL A 11 52.17 54.63 24.94
CA VAL A 11 53.01 55.11 23.83
C VAL A 11 52.23 54.83 22.54
N ALA A 12 51.83 55.86 21.85
CA ALA A 12 51.30 55.89 20.52
C ALA A 12 52.43 55.76 19.49
N ALA A 13 52.28 54.89 18.53
CA ALA A 13 52.98 54.92 17.26
C ALA A 13 52.04 54.55 16.14
N ALA A 14 51.72 55.54 15.33
CA ALA A 14 51.01 55.37 14.07
C ALA A 14 51.95 54.81 13.01
N LEU A 15 51.55 53.80 12.30
CA LEU A 15 52.12 53.42 11.01
C LEU A 15 51.01 52.98 10.06
N LEU A 16 50.88 53.79 9.01
CA LEU A 16 49.99 53.65 7.84
C LEU A 16 50.56 52.58 6.94
N ALA A 17 49.80 51.54 6.60
CA ALA A 17 50.16 50.65 5.53
C ALA A 17 48.89 50.07 4.88
N CYS A 18 48.71 50.43 3.65
CA CYS A 18 47.98 49.95 2.50
C CYS A 18 46.95 48.81 2.66
N LEU A 19 45.71 49.18 2.35
CA LEU A 19 44.67 48.29 1.88
C LEU A 19 45.08 47.52 0.60
N THR A 20 45.07 46.22 0.65
CA THR A 20 44.70 45.41 -0.50
C THR A 20 43.53 44.50 -0.07
N GLY A 21 42.37 44.99 -0.39
CA GLY A 21 41.15 44.22 -0.18
C GLY A 21 41.13 43.01 -1.12
N VAL A 22 41.27 41.82 -0.55
CA VAL A 22 40.81 40.60 -1.20
C VAL A 22 39.41 40.34 -0.63
N SER A 23 38.41 40.84 -1.34
CA SER A 23 37.01 40.44 -1.12
C SER A 23 36.89 38.99 -1.52
N GLY A 24 37.12 38.09 -0.58
CA GLY A 24 36.70 36.70 -0.69
C GLY A 24 35.18 36.68 -0.68
N MET A 25 34.58 36.78 -1.84
CA MET A 25 33.15 36.39 -2.01
C MET A 25 33.07 34.89 -1.72
N SER A 26 32.69 34.58 -0.48
CA SER A 26 32.18 33.27 -0.15
C SER A 26 30.91 33.08 -1.00
N ALA A 27 31.05 32.35 -2.10
CA ALA A 27 29.90 31.84 -2.84
C ALA A 27 29.17 30.89 -1.86
N ALA A 28 28.19 31.45 -1.16
CA ALA A 28 27.19 30.62 -0.52
C ALA A 28 26.59 29.76 -1.64
N GLN A 29 26.95 28.47 -1.67
CA GLN A 29 26.30 27.51 -2.50
C GLN A 29 24.84 27.58 -2.14
N ALA A 30 24.01 28.16 -3.03
CA ALA A 30 22.57 28.04 -2.98
C ALA A 30 22.28 26.54 -2.99
N ALA A 31 21.88 26.00 -1.85
CA ALA A 31 21.39 24.64 -1.79
C ALA A 31 20.25 24.56 -2.80
N ASP A 32 20.44 23.72 -3.81
CA ASP A 32 19.40 23.47 -4.82
C ASP A 32 18.16 22.92 -4.08
N THR A 33 17.24 23.81 -3.77
CA THR A 33 15.96 23.49 -3.08
C THR A 33 15.01 22.82 -4.05
N ARG A 34 15.52 21.92 -4.87
CA ARG A 34 14.67 21.14 -5.75
C ARG A 34 13.74 20.28 -4.91
N ALA A 35 12.44 20.51 -5.08
CA ALA A 35 11.41 19.72 -4.40
C ALA A 35 11.66 18.22 -4.63
N LEU A 36 11.57 17.43 -3.56
CA LEU A 36 11.71 15.97 -3.67
C LEU A 36 10.66 15.42 -4.62
N PRO A 37 11.00 14.40 -5.43
CA PRO A 37 10.03 13.69 -6.25
C PRO A 37 8.95 13.05 -5.37
N SER A 38 7.80 12.71 -5.96
CA SER A 38 6.68 12.13 -5.21
C SER A 38 6.44 10.68 -5.63
N VAL A 39 6.12 9.84 -4.64
CA VAL A 39 5.61 8.47 -4.81
C VAL A 39 4.10 8.50 -4.62
N ASN A 40 3.36 8.08 -5.63
CA ASN A 40 1.93 7.83 -5.54
C ASN A 40 1.71 6.49 -4.85
N MET A 41 1.25 6.52 -3.58
CA MET A 41 1.05 5.31 -2.78
C MET A 41 -0.01 4.39 -3.38
N GLU A 42 -1.14 4.94 -3.86
CA GLU A 42 -2.21 4.15 -4.48
C GLU A 42 -1.70 3.33 -5.67
N ALA A 43 -0.92 3.95 -6.57
CA ALA A 43 -0.33 3.27 -7.72
C ALA A 43 0.72 2.23 -7.30
N THR A 44 1.52 2.54 -6.28
CA THR A 44 2.56 1.64 -5.76
C THR A 44 1.95 0.39 -5.11
N VAL A 45 0.91 0.56 -4.28
CA VAL A 45 0.19 -0.56 -3.66
C VAL A 45 -0.48 -1.44 -4.72
N LYS A 46 -1.09 -0.80 -5.74
CA LYS A 46 -1.68 -1.52 -6.88
C LYS A 46 -0.64 -2.38 -7.61
N ALA A 47 0.54 -1.83 -7.89
CA ALA A 47 1.63 -2.59 -8.50
C ALA A 47 2.09 -3.76 -7.61
N ALA A 48 2.26 -3.54 -6.31
CA ALA A 48 2.67 -4.57 -5.37
C ALA A 48 1.68 -5.75 -5.26
N GLN A 49 0.41 -5.55 -5.59
CA GLN A 49 -0.61 -6.60 -5.63
C GLN A 49 -0.67 -7.33 -6.98
N ILE A 50 -0.42 -6.63 -8.10
CA ILE A 50 -0.61 -7.17 -9.45
C ILE A 50 0.68 -7.75 -10.02
N ASP A 51 1.78 -6.98 -9.97
CA ASP A 51 3.02 -7.33 -10.66
C ASP A 51 3.58 -8.70 -10.23
N PRO A 52 3.56 -9.09 -8.94
CA PRO A 52 4.05 -10.42 -8.52
C PRO A 52 3.29 -11.61 -9.14
N ARG A 53 2.10 -11.38 -9.71
CA ARG A 53 1.26 -12.43 -10.31
C ARG A 53 1.38 -12.49 -11.83
N ARG A 54 2.01 -11.49 -12.46
CA ARG A 54 2.24 -11.46 -13.91
C ARG A 54 3.34 -12.43 -14.33
N SER A 55 3.20 -13.00 -15.50
CA SER A 55 4.21 -13.87 -16.12
C SER A 55 5.02 -13.17 -17.22
N ASP A 56 4.60 -11.98 -17.62
CA ASP A 56 5.10 -11.26 -18.80
C ASP A 56 5.89 -9.99 -18.46
N ASP A 57 6.20 -9.76 -17.16
CA ASP A 57 6.90 -8.58 -16.63
C ASP A 57 6.28 -7.23 -17.07
N SER A 58 5.02 -7.25 -17.53
CA SER A 58 4.34 -6.01 -17.92
C SER A 58 4.03 -5.15 -16.70
N LEU A 59 4.26 -3.85 -16.82
CA LEU A 59 4.14 -2.90 -15.72
C LEU A 59 2.69 -2.55 -15.42
N THR A 60 2.36 -2.38 -14.15
CA THR A 60 1.07 -1.80 -13.76
C THR A 60 0.96 -0.36 -14.27
N PRO A 61 -0.06 -0.02 -15.09
CA PRO A 61 -0.21 1.31 -15.67
C PRO A 61 -0.20 2.42 -14.61
N GLY A 62 0.60 3.46 -14.85
CA GLY A 62 0.73 4.62 -13.97
C GLY A 62 1.61 4.43 -12.74
N ALA A 63 2.15 3.22 -12.48
CA ALA A 63 2.93 2.92 -11.28
C ALA A 63 4.45 3.10 -11.47
N LYS A 64 4.97 2.92 -12.70
CA LYS A 64 6.41 2.83 -12.98
C LYS A 64 7.26 3.88 -12.28
N ALA A 65 6.92 5.15 -12.40
CA ALA A 65 7.73 6.23 -11.82
C ALA A 65 7.82 6.15 -10.29
N SER A 66 6.70 5.81 -9.64
CA SER A 66 6.64 5.64 -8.19
C SER A 66 7.39 4.40 -7.73
N VAL A 67 7.25 3.28 -8.46
CA VAL A 67 7.94 2.03 -8.15
C VAL A 67 9.45 2.20 -8.29
N LEU A 68 9.95 2.86 -9.34
CA LEU A 68 11.38 3.17 -9.51
C LEU A 68 11.96 3.93 -8.32
N LEU A 69 11.25 4.92 -7.78
CA LEU A 69 11.72 5.67 -6.60
C LEU A 69 11.80 4.77 -5.35
N VAL A 70 10.84 3.88 -5.17
CA VAL A 70 10.84 2.89 -4.07
C VAL A 70 12.01 1.92 -4.23
N GLU A 71 12.22 1.37 -5.42
CA GLU A 71 13.31 0.43 -5.70
C GLU A 71 14.68 1.06 -5.56
N GLN A 72 14.88 2.29 -6.05
CA GLN A 72 16.10 3.07 -5.84
C GLN A 72 16.38 3.25 -4.34
N ALA A 73 15.36 3.59 -3.55
CA ALA A 73 15.52 3.74 -2.11
C ALA A 73 15.83 2.43 -1.39
N LEU A 74 15.30 1.29 -1.85
CA LEU A 74 15.65 -0.05 -1.34
C LEU A 74 17.07 -0.46 -1.74
N ARG A 75 17.48 -0.19 -2.99
CA ARG A 75 18.85 -0.43 -3.48
C ARG A 75 19.87 0.35 -2.65
N ASP A 76 19.62 1.63 -2.41
CA ASP A 76 20.53 2.48 -1.65
C ASP A 76 20.67 2.06 -0.18
N ARG A 77 19.75 1.23 0.30
CA ARG A 77 19.81 0.55 1.60
C ARG A 77 20.38 -0.88 1.52
N HIS A 78 20.90 -1.27 0.35
CA HIS A 78 21.44 -2.62 0.08
C HIS A 78 20.42 -3.75 0.31
N LEU A 79 19.12 -3.46 0.11
CA LEU A 79 18.03 -4.44 0.24
C LEU A 79 17.56 -5.00 -1.10
N LEU A 80 17.92 -4.33 -2.21
CA LEU A 80 17.55 -4.70 -3.57
C LEU A 80 18.78 -4.53 -4.49
N ASP A 81 19.03 -5.50 -5.37
CA ASP A 81 20.07 -5.38 -6.38
C ASP A 81 19.70 -4.38 -7.47
N ALA A 82 20.70 -3.70 -8.05
CA ALA A 82 20.49 -2.68 -9.07
C ALA A 82 19.75 -3.19 -10.34
N LYS A 83 19.91 -4.46 -10.67
CA LYS A 83 19.24 -5.10 -11.81
C LYS A 83 17.71 -5.19 -11.67
N TRP A 84 17.18 -5.04 -10.43
CA TRP A 84 15.76 -5.06 -10.12
C TRP A 84 15.18 -3.65 -9.88
N VAL A 85 15.91 -2.61 -10.30
CA VAL A 85 15.41 -1.22 -10.31
C VAL A 85 14.87 -0.95 -11.71
N ASP A 86 13.70 -1.45 -12.00
CA ASP A 86 13.11 -1.50 -13.35
C ASP A 86 11.69 -0.89 -13.43
N GLY A 87 11.10 -0.61 -12.26
CA GLY A 87 9.75 -0.08 -12.13
C GLY A 87 8.66 -1.16 -12.09
N TYR A 88 9.06 -2.43 -11.93
CA TYR A 88 8.19 -3.59 -11.76
C TYR A 88 8.21 -4.05 -10.31
N PHE A 89 7.09 -3.92 -9.60
CA PHE A 89 7.02 -4.30 -8.18
C PHE A 89 6.85 -5.83 -8.04
N GLY A 90 7.81 -6.58 -8.59
CA GLY A 90 7.78 -8.03 -8.60
C GLY A 90 8.06 -8.67 -7.25
N THR A 91 8.10 -10.00 -7.22
CA THR A 91 8.32 -10.80 -5.98
C THR A 91 9.63 -10.43 -5.27
N THR A 92 10.67 -10.07 -6.02
CA THR A 92 11.97 -9.64 -5.46
C THR A 92 11.83 -8.29 -4.75
N THR A 93 11.09 -7.34 -5.33
CA THR A 93 10.82 -6.03 -4.73
C THR A 93 9.92 -6.17 -3.49
N VAL A 94 8.88 -7.03 -3.55
CA VAL A 94 8.07 -7.39 -2.37
C VAL A 94 8.93 -7.93 -1.24
N ALA A 95 9.85 -8.88 -1.53
CA ALA A 95 10.74 -9.46 -0.53
C ALA A 95 11.71 -8.42 0.06
N ALA A 96 12.25 -7.52 -0.75
CA ALA A 96 13.12 -6.42 -0.32
C ALA A 96 12.35 -5.43 0.58
N PHE A 97 11.12 -5.07 0.20
CA PHE A 97 10.27 -4.19 0.98
C PHE A 97 9.89 -4.82 2.33
N ALA A 98 9.59 -6.13 2.36
CA ALA A 98 9.34 -6.88 3.59
C ALA A 98 10.57 -6.87 4.53
N LYS A 99 11.80 -7.02 3.98
CA LYS A 99 13.04 -6.87 4.76
C LYS A 99 13.16 -5.47 5.35
N PHE A 100 12.85 -4.44 4.56
CA PHE A 100 12.83 -3.06 5.05
C PHE A 100 11.81 -2.87 6.17
N GLN A 101 10.59 -3.37 6.02
CA GLN A 101 9.56 -3.30 7.07
C GLN A 101 10.05 -3.96 8.37
N ARG A 102 10.67 -5.14 8.28
CA ARG A 102 11.27 -5.81 9.47
C ARG A 102 12.38 -4.97 10.11
N SER A 103 13.21 -4.29 9.34
CA SER A 103 14.25 -3.39 9.88
C SER A 103 13.67 -2.19 10.64
N LEU A 104 12.41 -1.85 10.39
CA LEU A 104 11.65 -0.84 11.13
C LEU A 104 10.95 -1.39 12.39
N GLY A 105 11.09 -2.70 12.67
CA GLY A 105 10.43 -3.38 13.78
C GLY A 105 9.03 -3.91 13.48
N PHE A 106 8.55 -3.82 12.23
CA PHE A 106 7.27 -4.45 11.85
C PHE A 106 7.38 -5.97 11.83
N THR A 107 6.30 -6.66 12.16
CA THR A 107 6.22 -8.14 12.23
C THR A 107 4.92 -8.65 11.62
N GLY A 108 4.88 -9.95 11.31
CA GLY A 108 3.68 -10.61 10.77
C GLY A 108 3.17 -9.93 9.50
N LEU A 109 1.88 -9.65 9.44
CA LEU A 109 1.24 -9.02 8.28
C LEU A 109 1.78 -7.62 7.97
N ALA A 110 2.19 -6.86 9.00
CA ALA A 110 2.79 -5.53 8.79
C ALA A 110 4.19 -5.57 8.15
N ALA A 111 4.77 -6.77 7.94
CA ALA A 111 6.08 -6.98 7.31
C ALA A 111 5.99 -7.96 6.13
N ASN A 112 4.87 -7.98 5.41
CA ASN A 112 4.60 -8.88 4.29
C ASN A 112 5.06 -8.33 2.92
N GLY A 113 5.60 -7.12 2.88
CA GLY A 113 6.08 -6.49 1.65
C GLY A 113 5.06 -5.62 0.94
N LEU A 114 3.82 -5.52 1.42
CA LEU A 114 2.84 -4.58 0.91
C LEU A 114 3.15 -3.18 1.46
N PRO A 115 3.29 -2.14 0.59
CA PRO A 115 3.59 -0.79 1.04
C PRO A 115 2.44 -0.19 1.84
N GLY A 116 2.74 0.28 3.06
CA GLY A 116 1.83 1.09 3.87
C GLY A 116 2.41 2.50 4.08
N GLU A 117 1.59 3.47 4.46
CA GLU A 117 1.98 4.87 4.65
C GLU A 117 3.22 5.02 5.52
N ALA A 118 3.22 4.41 6.71
CA ALA A 118 4.33 4.53 7.65
C ALA A 118 5.66 4.00 7.08
N SER A 119 5.63 2.86 6.37
CA SER A 119 6.82 2.28 5.77
C SER A 119 7.29 3.07 4.54
N LEU A 120 6.40 3.51 3.67
CA LEU A 120 6.75 4.36 2.51
C LEU A 120 7.35 5.70 2.95
N THR A 121 6.73 6.37 3.91
CA THR A 121 7.24 7.66 4.44
C THR A 121 8.65 7.50 5.03
N ARG A 122 8.89 6.43 5.80
CA ARG A 122 10.23 6.15 6.36
C ARG A 122 11.24 5.77 5.29
N LEU A 123 10.83 5.03 4.25
CA LEU A 123 11.70 4.71 3.12
C LEU A 123 12.08 5.97 2.34
N GLY A 124 11.11 6.88 2.16
CA GLY A 124 11.23 8.11 1.40
C GLY A 124 11.98 9.25 2.10
N ALA A 125 12.34 9.13 3.38
CA ALA A 125 12.99 10.20 4.14
C ALA A 125 14.24 10.76 3.41
N GLY A 126 14.19 12.04 3.02
CA GLY A 126 15.24 12.72 2.24
C GLY A 126 15.36 12.28 0.77
N ARG A 127 14.41 11.50 0.22
CA ARG A 127 14.46 10.94 -1.14
C ARG A 127 13.21 11.26 -1.97
N PHE A 128 12.03 11.08 -1.37
CA PHE A 128 10.75 11.36 -2.00
C PHE A 128 9.68 11.69 -0.95
N THR A 129 8.62 12.36 -1.39
CA THR A 129 7.40 12.54 -0.61
C THR A 129 6.38 11.49 -1.00
N VAL A 130 5.39 11.20 -0.14
CA VAL A 130 4.31 10.26 -0.42
C VAL A 130 3.03 11.04 -0.70
N THR A 131 2.37 10.72 -1.79
CA THR A 131 1.08 11.31 -2.21
C THR A 131 0.03 10.23 -2.41
N HIS A 132 -1.25 10.61 -2.58
CA HIS A 132 -2.36 9.67 -2.75
C HIS A 132 -2.34 8.59 -1.67
N ILE A 133 -2.24 9.05 -0.42
CA ILE A 133 -2.18 8.17 0.75
C ILE A 133 -3.50 7.42 0.88
N ILE A 134 -3.39 6.11 1.03
CA ILE A 134 -4.50 5.20 1.26
C ILE A 134 -4.25 4.36 2.51
N GLY A 135 -5.32 3.89 3.13
CA GLY A 135 -5.20 3.05 4.32
C GLY A 135 -6.52 2.39 4.70
N PRO A 136 -6.48 1.34 5.51
CA PRO A 136 -7.68 0.58 5.90
C PRO A 136 -8.57 1.38 6.87
N GLY A 137 -7.98 2.32 7.60
CA GLY A 137 -8.63 3.01 8.70
C GLY A 137 -8.74 2.14 9.97
N ALA A 138 -9.65 2.48 10.86
CA ALA A 138 -9.83 1.75 12.11
C ALA A 138 -10.56 0.41 11.90
N ARG A 139 -10.27 -0.57 12.74
CA ARG A 139 -11.05 -1.82 12.82
C ARG A 139 -12.39 -1.54 13.48
N VAL A 140 -13.44 -2.09 12.90
CA VAL A 140 -14.82 -1.93 13.38
C VAL A 140 -15.55 -3.27 13.38
N SER A 141 -16.50 -3.46 14.29
CA SER A 141 -17.39 -4.62 14.30
C SER A 141 -18.62 -4.32 13.46
N THR A 142 -19.01 -5.23 12.60
CA THR A 142 -20.18 -5.13 11.72
C THR A 142 -20.84 -6.50 11.60
N GLY A 143 -22.06 -6.65 12.10
CA GLY A 143 -22.79 -7.92 12.03
C GLY A 143 -22.05 -9.10 12.70
N GLY A 144 -21.31 -8.86 13.78
CA GLY A 144 -20.50 -9.87 14.46
C GLY A 144 -19.12 -10.12 13.85
N ALA A 145 -18.84 -9.60 12.66
CA ALA A 145 -17.57 -9.70 11.99
C ALA A 145 -16.70 -8.45 12.26
N VAL A 146 -15.38 -8.60 12.28
CA VAL A 146 -14.43 -7.49 12.36
C VAL A 146 -13.93 -7.17 10.94
N ILE A 147 -14.00 -5.90 10.55
CA ILE A 147 -13.47 -5.38 9.28
C ILE A 147 -12.81 -4.02 9.54
N ASP A 148 -12.14 -3.45 8.55
CA ASP A 148 -11.68 -2.07 8.59
C ASP A 148 -12.75 -1.09 8.08
N THR A 149 -12.58 0.20 8.38
CA THR A 149 -13.56 1.24 7.99
C THR A 149 -13.62 1.46 6.49
N ARG A 150 -12.51 1.23 5.77
CA ARG A 150 -12.49 1.31 4.30
C ARG A 150 -13.37 0.21 3.70
N THR A 151 -13.17 -1.03 4.09
CA THR A 151 -13.99 -2.19 3.69
C THR A 151 -15.46 -1.99 4.04
N ARG A 152 -15.77 -1.49 5.25
CA ARG A 152 -17.14 -1.16 5.64
C ARG A 152 -17.78 -0.14 4.70
N ASN A 153 -17.07 0.93 4.36
CA ASN A 153 -17.60 1.98 3.48
C ASN A 153 -17.85 1.45 2.05
N MET A 154 -16.99 0.59 1.56
CA MET A 154 -17.18 -0.12 0.28
C MET A 154 -18.42 -1.01 0.31
N LEU A 155 -18.65 -1.77 1.41
CA LEU A 155 -19.85 -2.59 1.59
C LEU A 155 -21.12 -1.75 1.68
N VAL A 156 -21.10 -0.62 2.38
CA VAL A 156 -22.23 0.33 2.46
C VAL A 156 -22.61 0.81 1.06
N GLU A 157 -21.63 1.16 0.24
CA GLU A 157 -21.88 1.61 -1.12
C GLU A 157 -22.38 0.47 -2.03
N ALA A 158 -21.84 -0.76 -1.89
CA ALA A 158 -22.35 -1.92 -2.61
C ALA A 158 -23.83 -2.21 -2.24
N LYS A 159 -24.19 -2.13 -0.96
CA LYS A 159 -25.59 -2.25 -0.49
C LYS A 159 -26.47 -1.17 -1.13
N ARG A 160 -26.00 0.07 -1.19
CA ARG A 160 -26.72 1.20 -1.82
C ARG A 160 -26.98 0.92 -3.31
N LEU A 161 -26.00 0.41 -4.03
CA LEU A 161 -26.14 0.04 -5.45
C LEU A 161 -27.10 -1.13 -5.68
N LEU A 162 -27.21 -2.03 -4.71
CA LEU A 162 -28.06 -3.21 -4.78
C LEU A 162 -29.49 -2.95 -4.32
N GLY A 163 -29.71 -1.94 -3.47
CA GLY A 163 -30.97 -1.73 -2.78
C GLY A 163 -31.32 -2.87 -1.78
N ARG A 164 -30.31 -3.58 -1.27
CA ARG A 164 -30.50 -4.69 -0.30
C ARG A 164 -29.33 -4.81 0.67
N ASP A 165 -29.60 -5.41 1.83
CA ASP A 165 -28.57 -5.72 2.82
C ASP A 165 -27.71 -6.93 2.41
N LEU A 166 -26.47 -6.94 2.90
CA LEU A 166 -25.51 -8.02 2.81
C LEU A 166 -25.19 -8.51 4.22
N VAL A 167 -25.33 -9.82 4.45
CA VAL A 167 -25.02 -10.47 5.72
C VAL A 167 -23.61 -11.05 5.64
N LEU A 168 -22.73 -10.66 6.55
CA LEU A 168 -21.37 -11.20 6.63
C LEU A 168 -21.39 -12.56 7.35
N LEU A 169 -20.71 -13.55 6.76
CA LEU A 169 -20.42 -14.84 7.38
C LEU A 169 -19.05 -14.81 8.08
N GLN A 170 -18.07 -14.17 7.41
CA GLN A 170 -16.72 -14.02 7.92
C GLN A 170 -16.21 -12.61 7.61
N GLY A 171 -15.47 -12.04 8.54
CA GLY A 171 -14.78 -10.77 8.37
C GLY A 171 -13.29 -10.92 8.14
N SER A 172 -12.60 -9.83 8.30
CA SER A 172 -11.15 -9.68 8.25
C SER A 172 -10.51 -9.93 9.64
N TYR A 173 -9.15 -9.95 9.67
CA TYR A 173 -8.35 -10.11 10.90
C TYR A 173 -8.67 -11.39 11.69
N ASN A 174 -9.05 -12.45 11.00
CA ASN A 174 -9.51 -13.72 11.55
C ASN A 174 -8.43 -14.81 11.44
N ARG A 175 -7.23 -14.50 11.89
CA ARG A 175 -6.06 -15.39 11.78
C ARG A 175 -6.29 -16.70 12.51
N GLY A 176 -6.23 -17.81 11.75
CA GLY A 176 -6.43 -19.16 12.27
C GLY A 176 -7.89 -19.46 12.66
N GLY A 177 -8.86 -18.59 12.34
CA GLY A 177 -10.27 -18.78 12.68
C GLY A 177 -10.98 -19.81 11.80
N ASP A 178 -10.62 -19.87 10.53
CA ASP A 178 -11.15 -20.83 9.57
C ASP A 178 -10.03 -21.40 8.69
N PRO A 179 -9.67 -22.67 8.83
CA PRO A 179 -8.60 -23.29 8.06
C PRO A 179 -8.92 -23.38 6.55
N THR A 180 -10.21 -23.38 6.16
CA THR A 180 -10.62 -23.46 4.75
C THR A 180 -10.40 -22.14 4.02
N SER A 181 -10.26 -21.03 4.74
CA SER A 181 -9.96 -19.70 4.18
C SER A 181 -8.53 -19.55 3.64
N ALA A 182 -7.66 -20.55 3.85
CA ALA A 182 -6.25 -20.56 3.41
C ALA A 182 -5.48 -19.28 3.79
N GLY A 183 -5.86 -18.60 4.88
CA GLY A 183 -5.24 -17.39 5.39
C GLY A 183 -5.62 -16.11 4.63
N THR A 184 -6.58 -16.13 3.73
CA THR A 184 -7.03 -14.92 3.02
C THR A 184 -7.64 -13.89 3.96
N HIS A 185 -8.32 -14.33 5.03
CA HIS A 185 -8.95 -13.49 6.06
C HIS A 185 -8.02 -13.09 7.21
N ASP A 186 -6.75 -13.49 7.19
CA ASP A 186 -5.79 -13.17 8.26
C ASP A 186 -5.51 -11.66 8.39
N GLY A 187 -5.60 -10.94 7.28
CA GLY A 187 -5.44 -9.50 7.20
C GLY A 187 -6.76 -8.74 7.10
N GLY A 188 -6.68 -7.45 6.74
CA GLY A 188 -7.82 -6.58 6.44
C GLY A 188 -8.44 -6.85 5.07
N GLY A 189 -9.48 -6.12 4.73
CA GLY A 189 -10.00 -6.02 3.36
C GLY A 189 -10.77 -7.23 2.83
N VAL A 190 -10.92 -8.33 3.56
CA VAL A 190 -11.55 -9.56 3.06
C VAL A 190 -12.81 -9.89 3.84
N VAL A 191 -13.86 -10.28 3.14
CA VAL A 191 -15.15 -10.66 3.72
C VAL A 191 -15.77 -11.81 2.95
N ASP A 192 -16.50 -12.67 3.66
CA ASP A 192 -17.44 -13.63 3.10
C ASP A 192 -18.88 -13.21 3.40
N ILE A 193 -19.71 -13.29 2.37
CA ILE A 193 -21.10 -12.82 2.37
C ILE A 193 -22.03 -14.00 2.15
N SER A 194 -23.06 -14.09 2.99
CA SER A 194 -24.12 -15.09 2.86
C SER A 194 -24.85 -14.97 1.53
N VAL A 195 -25.11 -16.11 0.92
CA VAL A 195 -25.98 -16.22 -0.25
C VAL A 195 -27.33 -16.85 0.06
N GLU A 196 -27.66 -16.99 1.33
CA GLU A 196 -28.93 -17.54 1.78
C GLU A 196 -30.11 -16.76 1.18
N GLY A 197 -31.11 -17.47 0.65
CA GLY A 197 -32.25 -16.86 -0.02
C GLY A 197 -31.93 -16.15 -1.34
N MET A 198 -30.71 -16.27 -1.89
CA MET A 198 -30.33 -15.64 -3.16
C MET A 198 -30.43 -16.59 -4.32
N SER A 199 -31.16 -16.19 -5.36
CA SER A 199 -31.10 -16.83 -6.68
C SER A 199 -29.71 -16.65 -7.31
N SER A 200 -29.34 -17.45 -8.30
CA SER A 200 -28.09 -17.30 -9.05
C SER A 200 -27.99 -15.90 -9.67
N ALA A 201 -29.06 -15.35 -10.20
CA ALA A 201 -29.07 -13.97 -10.75
C ALA A 201 -28.78 -12.94 -9.66
N THR A 202 -29.30 -13.12 -8.45
CA THR A 202 -29.03 -12.23 -7.30
C THR A 202 -27.56 -12.32 -6.88
N ARG A 203 -26.98 -13.53 -6.78
CA ARG A 203 -25.55 -13.71 -6.45
C ARG A 203 -24.65 -12.96 -7.45
N ILE A 204 -24.96 -13.09 -8.75
CA ILE A 204 -24.24 -12.36 -9.82
C ILE A 204 -24.40 -10.85 -9.69
N ALA A 205 -25.60 -10.36 -9.33
CA ALA A 205 -25.82 -8.93 -9.10
C ALA A 205 -25.01 -8.41 -7.90
N VAL A 206 -24.90 -9.19 -6.81
CA VAL A 206 -24.07 -8.87 -5.64
C VAL A 206 -22.60 -8.80 -6.04
N VAL A 207 -22.07 -9.81 -6.72
CA VAL A 207 -20.67 -9.80 -7.19
C VAL A 207 -20.40 -8.59 -8.10
N ARG A 208 -21.34 -8.27 -9.01
CA ARG A 208 -21.21 -7.09 -9.88
C ARG A 208 -21.16 -5.78 -9.08
N ALA A 209 -21.99 -5.62 -8.06
CA ALA A 209 -21.98 -4.41 -7.22
C ALA A 209 -20.70 -4.30 -6.41
N LEU A 210 -20.23 -5.38 -5.80
CA LEU A 210 -18.94 -5.43 -5.09
C LEU A 210 -17.77 -5.06 -6.00
N ARG A 211 -17.71 -5.63 -7.20
CA ARG A 211 -16.67 -5.32 -8.20
C ARG A 211 -16.71 -3.85 -8.64
N ARG A 212 -17.90 -3.27 -8.75
CA ARG A 212 -18.05 -1.85 -9.13
C ARG A 212 -17.47 -0.89 -8.12
N VAL A 213 -17.50 -1.23 -6.84
CA VAL A 213 -16.98 -0.40 -5.75
C VAL A 213 -15.54 -0.73 -5.36
N GLY A 214 -14.87 -1.65 -6.06
CA GLY A 214 -13.44 -1.91 -5.86
C GLY A 214 -13.10 -3.21 -5.14
N PHE A 215 -14.00 -4.19 -5.07
CA PHE A 215 -13.64 -5.54 -4.64
C PHE A 215 -13.26 -6.44 -5.82
N ALA A 216 -12.29 -7.30 -5.63
CA ALA A 216 -12.18 -8.56 -6.33
C ALA A 216 -13.17 -9.54 -5.65
N ALA A 217 -14.19 -10.02 -6.35
CA ALA A 217 -15.25 -10.81 -5.72
C ALA A 217 -15.73 -11.94 -6.62
N TRP A 218 -16.09 -13.09 -5.99
CA TRP A 218 -16.52 -14.30 -6.67
C TRP A 218 -17.61 -15.01 -5.87
N VAL A 219 -18.48 -15.71 -6.55
CA VAL A 219 -19.33 -16.75 -5.93
C VAL A 219 -18.45 -17.97 -5.70
N ARG A 220 -18.49 -18.51 -4.49
CA ARG A 220 -17.82 -19.76 -4.11
C ARG A 220 -18.85 -20.86 -3.93
N SER A 221 -18.54 -22.05 -4.46
CA SER A 221 -19.42 -23.23 -4.38
C SER A 221 -18.70 -24.41 -3.74
N PRO A 222 -19.45 -25.38 -3.16
CA PRO A 222 -18.89 -26.62 -2.64
C PRO A 222 -18.10 -27.46 -3.66
N ASP A 223 -18.34 -27.25 -4.96
CA ASP A 223 -17.60 -27.94 -6.02
C ASP A 223 -16.14 -27.46 -6.16
N GLN A 224 -15.82 -26.30 -5.58
CA GLN A 224 -14.48 -25.70 -5.65
C GLN A 224 -13.56 -26.12 -4.50
N ALA A 225 -14.14 -26.34 -3.31
CA ALA A 225 -13.45 -26.82 -2.11
C ALA A 225 -14.47 -27.14 -1.00
N ASP A 226 -13.99 -27.59 0.18
CA ASP A 226 -14.81 -27.93 1.35
C ASP A 226 -15.32 -26.68 2.07
N TRP A 227 -16.26 -25.96 1.44
CA TRP A 227 -16.97 -24.80 2.01
C TRP A 227 -18.41 -24.71 1.50
N PRO A 228 -19.31 -24.09 2.27
CA PRO A 228 -20.68 -23.81 1.79
C PRO A 228 -20.67 -22.71 0.72
N TRP A 229 -21.79 -22.58 0.01
CA TRP A 229 -22.02 -21.46 -0.90
C TRP A 229 -21.87 -20.12 -0.17
N HIS A 230 -21.01 -19.22 -0.69
CA HIS A 230 -20.86 -17.86 -0.21
C HIS A 230 -20.34 -16.94 -1.34
N ILE A 231 -20.26 -15.64 -1.07
CA ILE A 231 -19.53 -14.71 -1.92
C ILE A 231 -18.31 -14.27 -1.17
N HIS A 232 -17.12 -14.60 -1.69
CA HIS A 232 -15.84 -14.13 -1.21
C HIS A 232 -15.47 -12.83 -1.89
N ALA A 233 -15.00 -11.81 -1.13
CA ALA A 233 -14.64 -10.51 -1.65
C ALA A 233 -13.40 -9.96 -0.94
N ALA A 234 -12.40 -9.50 -1.73
CA ALA A 234 -11.16 -8.86 -1.27
C ALA A 234 -11.08 -7.43 -1.79
N ALA A 235 -10.89 -6.47 -0.90
CA ALA A 235 -10.83 -5.04 -1.23
C ALA A 235 -9.51 -4.70 -1.94
N ILE A 236 -9.60 -4.29 -3.21
CA ILE A 236 -8.43 -3.89 -4.00
C ILE A 236 -7.76 -2.67 -3.35
N ASN A 237 -6.43 -2.67 -3.29
CA ASN A 237 -5.61 -1.64 -2.65
C ASN A 237 -5.78 -1.50 -1.12
N ASP A 238 -6.40 -2.45 -0.45
CA ASP A 238 -6.32 -2.46 1.01
C ASP A 238 -4.89 -2.77 1.45
N THR A 239 -4.35 -1.98 2.38
CA THR A 239 -2.94 -2.08 2.79
C THR A 239 -2.68 -3.06 3.91
N ASP A 240 -3.75 -3.63 4.50
CA ASP A 240 -3.68 -4.65 5.56
C ASP A 240 -3.93 -6.08 5.05
N LEU A 241 -4.04 -6.27 3.73
CA LEU A 241 -4.27 -7.60 3.14
C LEU A 241 -3.20 -8.62 3.54
N SER A 242 -3.63 -9.85 3.79
CA SER A 242 -2.71 -10.99 3.85
C SER A 242 -2.05 -11.23 2.48
N SER A 243 -0.91 -11.93 2.46
CA SER A 243 -0.24 -12.28 1.20
C SER A 243 -1.13 -13.10 0.28
N GLN A 244 -1.97 -13.97 0.84
CA GLN A 244 -2.92 -14.79 0.10
C GLN A 244 -4.00 -13.93 -0.57
N ALA A 245 -4.55 -12.96 0.14
CA ALA A 245 -5.53 -12.03 -0.42
C ALA A 245 -4.91 -11.11 -1.50
N GLN A 246 -3.66 -10.68 -1.31
CA GLN A 246 -2.92 -9.95 -2.36
C GLN A 246 -2.80 -10.77 -3.65
N HIS A 247 -2.51 -12.07 -3.54
CA HIS A 247 -2.47 -12.97 -4.69
C HIS A 247 -3.81 -13.07 -5.42
N GLN A 248 -4.92 -13.11 -4.67
CA GLN A 248 -6.27 -13.12 -5.27
C GLN A 248 -6.56 -11.84 -6.05
N ILE A 249 -6.14 -10.68 -5.54
CA ILE A 249 -6.29 -9.41 -6.26
C ILE A 249 -5.49 -9.41 -7.56
N GLY A 250 -4.23 -9.83 -7.52
CA GLY A 250 -3.42 -9.95 -8.73
C GLY A 250 -4.04 -10.91 -9.76
N ASP A 251 -4.52 -12.07 -9.30
CA ASP A 251 -5.24 -13.03 -10.15
C ASP A 251 -6.51 -12.42 -10.77
N TYR A 252 -7.29 -11.64 -10.00
CA TYR A 252 -8.46 -10.94 -10.53
C TYR A 252 -8.11 -9.96 -11.66
N TYR A 253 -7.03 -9.20 -11.53
CA TYR A 253 -6.54 -8.33 -12.60
C TYR A 253 -6.12 -9.09 -13.87
N LEU A 254 -5.67 -10.34 -13.69
CA LEU A 254 -5.30 -11.24 -14.79
C LEU A 254 -6.49 -12.01 -15.37
N GLY A 255 -7.71 -11.76 -14.89
CA GLY A 255 -8.92 -12.46 -15.35
C GLY A 255 -9.04 -13.88 -14.82
N LEU A 256 -8.46 -14.15 -13.65
CA LEU A 256 -8.48 -15.45 -12.97
C LEU A 256 -9.43 -15.44 -11.78
N ASN A 257 -9.81 -16.64 -11.32
CA ASN A 257 -10.82 -16.84 -10.29
C ASN A 257 -10.29 -16.71 -8.83
N GLY A 258 -9.01 -16.39 -8.64
CA GLY A 258 -8.39 -16.22 -7.31
C GLY A 258 -8.28 -17.51 -6.49
N LEU A 259 -8.47 -18.68 -7.08
CA LEU A 259 -8.24 -20.00 -6.47
C LEU A 259 -6.82 -20.50 -6.76
N ALA A 260 -6.32 -21.43 -5.94
CA ALA A 260 -4.99 -22.03 -6.12
C ALA A 260 -4.76 -22.62 -7.51
N GLY A 261 -5.79 -23.21 -8.13
CA GLY A 261 -5.76 -23.74 -9.49
C GLY A 261 -5.75 -22.69 -10.60
N ARG A 262 -5.90 -21.39 -10.27
CA ARG A 262 -5.84 -20.25 -11.19
C ARG A 262 -6.70 -20.42 -12.45
N GLY A 263 -7.91 -20.96 -12.30
CA GLY A 263 -8.86 -21.05 -13.39
C GLY A 263 -9.34 -19.66 -13.87
N PRO A 264 -9.99 -19.60 -15.04
CA PRO A 264 -10.52 -18.33 -15.55
C PRO A 264 -11.59 -17.74 -14.60
N ASP A 265 -11.67 -16.42 -14.56
CA ASP A 265 -12.70 -15.70 -13.81
C ASP A 265 -14.08 -15.94 -14.46
N ASP A 266 -14.96 -16.57 -13.72
CA ASP A 266 -16.34 -16.93 -14.08
C ASP A 266 -17.39 -15.88 -13.66
N GLY A 267 -16.96 -14.80 -12.98
CA GLY A 267 -17.84 -13.75 -12.50
C GLY A 267 -18.23 -12.71 -13.57
N PRO A 268 -19.16 -11.80 -13.23
CA PRO A 268 -19.61 -10.76 -14.14
C PRO A 268 -18.49 -9.77 -14.46
N LYS A 269 -18.21 -9.54 -15.73
CA LYS A 269 -17.19 -8.60 -16.16
C LYS A 269 -17.63 -7.17 -15.85
N VAL A 270 -16.76 -6.41 -15.19
CA VAL A 270 -16.87 -4.97 -14.92
C VAL A 270 -15.51 -4.33 -15.12
N THR A 271 -15.47 -3.01 -15.31
CA THR A 271 -14.21 -2.27 -15.29
C THR A 271 -13.58 -2.40 -13.90
N ILE A 272 -12.39 -3.01 -13.82
CA ILE A 272 -11.66 -3.15 -12.56
C ILE A 272 -11.17 -1.77 -12.11
N ARG A 273 -11.37 -1.47 -10.84
CA ARG A 273 -10.96 -0.21 -10.21
C ARG A 273 -10.76 -0.39 -8.73
N THR A 274 -10.03 0.53 -8.12
CA THR A 274 -9.93 0.65 -6.67
C THR A 274 -11.12 1.41 -6.10
N TRP A 275 -11.28 1.40 -4.78
CA TRP A 275 -12.26 2.22 -4.09
C TRP A 275 -12.02 3.72 -4.35
N GLU A 276 -10.80 4.16 -4.32
CA GLU A 276 -10.38 5.54 -4.57
C GLU A 276 -10.68 5.99 -6.00
N GLU A 277 -10.44 5.13 -6.99
CA GLU A 277 -10.82 5.37 -8.38
C GLU A 277 -12.35 5.42 -8.57
N TYR A 278 -13.09 4.65 -7.77
CA TYR A 278 -14.56 4.71 -7.76
C TYR A 278 -15.06 6.05 -7.20
N GLN A 279 -14.48 6.54 -6.11
CA GLN A 279 -14.89 7.78 -5.45
C GLN A 279 -14.57 9.05 -6.26
N ARG A 280 -13.57 9.02 -7.12
CA ARG A 280 -13.18 10.17 -7.98
C ARG A 280 -14.04 10.38 -9.22
N ARG A 281 -15.18 9.73 -9.36
CA ARG A 281 -16.07 9.83 -10.53
C ARG A 281 -17.19 10.84 -10.42
#